data_f073c3d6b2995230a15797edcbd1a41e
#
_entry.id   f073c3d6b2995230a15797edcbd1a41e
#
_cell.length_a   1.000
_cell.length_b   1.000
_cell.length_c   1.000
_cell.angle_alpha   90.00
_cell.angle_beta   90.00
_cell.angle_gamma   90.00
#
_symmetry.space_group_name_H-M   'P 1'
#
loop_
_entity.id
_entity.type
_entity.pdbx_description
1 polymer ?
#
loop_
_entity_poly.entity_id
_entity_poly.type
_entity_poly.pdbx_seq_one_letter_code
_entity_poly.pdbx_strand_id
1 'polypeptide(L)'
;MPNAVARQLRSKRTRTIALVVSDITNPFFTSIARGVEDAAAGREYAVIVVNTDESQAKEIAYLRVLMARQVDGVLLVPAGNSAEPFRLLRSQKIPVVVVDRRVVVRRVDEVRCDSEAGAYSLVDHLIGLGHRRIAVITGSRAIATSVDRVAGYERALNEAGIPLDPALIRYDRFSLAGGSRRMAELLAISPRPTAVFATNNFIAYGALRALLEAGVRVPREMSLVTFDDLPEGWHEDPYLTALAQPAYEIGRRAAELRLERLAGVAQPKRQVIILPGELIIRRSSGPVRTSPRSVPDN
;
A
#
# COMPACT_ATOMS: atom_id res chain seq x y z
N MET A 1 8.62 -12.44 42.02
CA MET A 1 8.59 -11.53 40.86
C MET A 1 8.09 -10.17 41.34
N PRO A 2 8.76 -9.06 41.07
CA PRO A 2 8.24 -7.73 41.44
C PRO A 2 6.96 -7.46 40.67
N ASN A 3 5.90 -7.05 41.37
CA ASN A 3 4.55 -6.85 40.86
C ASN A 3 4.54 -5.88 39.67
N ALA A 4 4.22 -6.34 38.46
CA ALA A 4 4.13 -5.53 37.24
C ALA A 4 3.18 -4.33 37.41
N VAL A 5 2.10 -4.51 38.18
CA VAL A 5 1.11 -3.48 38.51
C VAL A 5 1.73 -2.34 39.34
N ALA A 6 2.61 -2.65 40.30
CA ALA A 6 3.28 -1.63 41.09
C ALA A 6 4.30 -0.81 40.29
N ARG A 7 4.89 -1.40 39.25
CA ARG A 7 5.80 -0.72 38.32
C ARG A 7 5.02 0.19 37.34
N GLN A 8 3.86 -0.25 36.85
CA GLN A 8 2.96 0.57 36.02
C GLN A 8 2.43 1.81 36.75
N LEU A 9 2.07 1.68 38.03
CA LEU A 9 1.62 2.82 38.85
C LEU A 9 2.72 3.87 39.06
N ARG A 10 3.99 3.45 39.04
CA ARG A 10 5.15 4.36 39.21
C ARG A 10 5.58 5.05 37.93
N SER A 11 5.48 4.39 36.76
CA SER A 11 6.00 4.89 35.49
C SER A 11 4.93 5.56 34.60
N LYS A 12 3.64 5.40 34.89
CA LYS A 12 2.50 5.79 34.02
C LYS A 12 2.60 5.25 32.57
N ARG A 13 3.39 4.21 32.34
CA ARG A 13 3.59 3.57 31.03
C ARG A 13 3.20 2.10 31.08
N THR A 14 2.47 1.67 30.05
CA THR A 14 2.04 0.26 29.90
C THR A 14 3.04 -0.60 29.18
N ARG A 15 4.09 0.01 28.57
CA ARG A 15 5.04 -0.64 27.65
C ARG A 15 4.32 -1.39 26.54
N THR A 16 3.27 -0.79 26.03
CA THR A 16 2.47 -1.36 24.95
C THR A 16 2.24 -0.27 23.90
N ILE A 17 2.55 -0.57 22.65
CA ILE A 17 2.16 0.23 21.49
C ILE A 17 1.15 -0.54 20.66
N ALA A 18 0.33 0.16 19.88
CA ALA A 18 -0.62 -0.46 18.98
C ALA A 18 -0.21 -0.24 17.52
N LEU A 19 -0.39 -1.27 16.71
CA LEU A 19 -0.34 -1.20 15.25
C LEU A 19 -1.75 -1.42 14.70
N VAL A 20 -2.29 -0.40 14.03
CA VAL A 20 -3.62 -0.44 13.39
C VAL A 20 -3.39 -0.58 11.89
N VAL A 21 -3.71 -1.76 11.33
CA VAL A 21 -3.54 -2.06 9.91
C VAL A 21 -4.88 -2.14 9.20
N SER A 22 -4.87 -2.00 7.88
CA SER A 22 -6.09 -2.06 7.08
C SER A 22 -6.50 -3.48 6.67
N ASP A 23 -5.54 -4.39 6.43
CA ASP A 23 -5.83 -5.78 6.09
C ASP A 23 -4.68 -6.71 6.51
N ILE A 24 -4.87 -7.41 7.63
CA ILE A 24 -3.87 -8.35 8.19
C ILE A 24 -3.64 -9.57 7.28
N THR A 25 -4.53 -9.84 6.34
CA THR A 25 -4.37 -10.94 5.39
C THR A 25 -3.42 -10.61 4.24
N ASN A 26 -3.14 -9.30 4.02
CA ASN A 26 -2.17 -8.89 3.02
C ASN A 26 -0.75 -8.97 3.57
N PRO A 27 0.16 -9.72 2.91
CA PRO A 27 1.56 -9.90 3.32
C PRO A 27 2.34 -8.59 3.54
N PHE A 28 1.97 -7.52 2.85
CA PHE A 28 2.55 -6.21 3.04
C PHE A 28 2.39 -5.74 4.50
N PHE A 29 1.19 -5.85 5.07
CA PHE A 29 0.94 -5.43 6.46
C PHE A 29 1.51 -6.40 7.49
N THR A 30 1.62 -7.70 7.21
CA THR A 30 2.28 -8.63 8.10
C THR A 30 3.79 -8.41 8.15
N SER A 31 4.40 -8.01 7.03
CA SER A 31 5.81 -7.58 6.98
C SER A 31 6.05 -6.29 7.77
N ILE A 32 5.14 -5.31 7.68
CA ILE A 32 5.17 -4.11 8.53
C ILE A 32 5.07 -4.52 10.01
N ALA A 33 4.12 -5.40 10.36
CA ALA A 33 3.91 -5.86 11.73
C ALA A 33 5.16 -6.53 12.29
N ARG A 34 5.87 -7.32 11.49
CA ARG A 34 7.13 -7.94 11.87
C ARG A 34 8.21 -6.89 12.17
N GLY A 35 8.39 -5.88 11.32
CA GLY A 35 9.34 -4.79 11.55
C GLY A 35 9.00 -3.98 12.81
N VAL A 36 7.72 -3.75 13.07
CA VAL A 36 7.25 -3.07 14.29
C VAL A 36 7.56 -3.91 15.52
N GLU A 37 7.28 -5.21 15.49
CA GLU A 37 7.49 -6.13 16.61
C GLU A 37 8.98 -6.23 16.98
N ASP A 38 9.86 -6.43 15.99
CA ASP A 38 11.30 -6.51 16.22
C ASP A 38 11.86 -5.23 16.86
N ALA A 39 11.44 -4.05 16.38
CA ALA A 39 11.87 -2.77 16.96
C ALA A 39 11.29 -2.54 18.36
N ALA A 40 10.07 -2.99 18.64
CA ALA A 40 9.42 -2.85 19.93
C ALA A 40 10.03 -3.80 20.97
N ALA A 41 10.27 -5.06 20.60
CA ALA A 41 10.87 -6.08 21.46
C ALA A 41 12.27 -5.65 21.95
N GLY A 42 13.09 -5.07 21.08
CA GLY A 42 14.40 -4.52 21.42
C GLY A 42 14.39 -3.41 22.50
N ARG A 43 13.21 -2.87 22.82
CA ARG A 43 12.99 -1.84 23.85
C ARG A 43 11.99 -2.27 24.93
N GLU A 44 11.71 -3.57 25.03
CA GLU A 44 10.78 -4.20 26.00
C GLU A 44 9.33 -3.67 25.89
N TYR A 45 8.86 -3.38 24.67
CA TYR A 45 7.49 -3.05 24.38
C TYR A 45 6.74 -4.22 23.74
N ALA A 46 5.50 -4.41 24.16
CA ALA A 46 4.55 -5.31 23.49
C ALA A 46 3.81 -4.55 22.36
N VAL A 47 3.40 -5.29 21.34
CA VAL A 47 2.61 -4.75 20.21
C VAL A 47 1.22 -5.38 20.20
N ILE A 48 0.17 -4.53 20.18
CA ILE A 48 -1.20 -4.96 19.92
C ILE A 48 -1.51 -4.65 18.45
N VAL A 49 -1.83 -5.66 17.66
CA VAL A 49 -2.24 -5.49 16.26
C VAL A 49 -3.76 -5.55 16.18
N VAL A 50 -4.36 -4.58 15.47
CA VAL A 50 -5.80 -4.55 15.18
C VAL A 50 -6.02 -4.32 13.68
N ASN A 51 -7.09 -4.90 13.14
CA ASN A 51 -7.40 -4.92 11.71
C ASN A 51 -8.70 -4.17 11.40
N THR A 52 -8.64 -3.15 10.52
CA THR A 52 -9.78 -2.26 10.25
C THR A 52 -10.61 -2.66 9.04
N ASP A 53 -10.15 -3.54 8.16
CA ASP A 53 -10.78 -3.88 6.87
C ASP A 53 -11.12 -2.66 6.00
N GLU A 54 -10.26 -1.64 5.99
CA GLU A 54 -10.49 -0.34 5.32
C GLU A 54 -11.76 0.39 5.84
N SER A 55 -12.25 0.06 7.03
CA SER A 55 -13.46 0.64 7.62
C SER A 55 -13.10 1.73 8.63
N GLN A 56 -13.46 2.98 8.32
CA GLN A 56 -13.30 4.11 9.26
C GLN A 56 -14.08 3.88 10.56
N ALA A 57 -15.25 3.24 10.51
CA ALA A 57 -16.02 2.92 11.69
C ALA A 57 -15.30 1.93 12.61
N LYS A 58 -14.71 0.88 12.04
CA LYS A 58 -13.86 -0.07 12.80
C LYS A 58 -12.61 0.61 13.35
N GLU A 59 -11.96 1.47 12.56
CA GLU A 59 -10.80 2.24 13.00
C GLU A 59 -11.12 3.03 14.27
N ILE A 60 -12.19 3.82 14.27
CA ILE A 60 -12.61 4.60 15.44
C ILE A 60 -12.97 3.69 16.64
N ALA A 61 -13.68 2.58 16.40
CA ALA A 61 -14.03 1.64 17.45
C ALA A 61 -12.78 1.03 18.11
N TYR A 62 -11.82 0.58 17.34
CA TYR A 62 -10.56 0.04 17.86
C TYR A 62 -9.71 1.08 18.56
N LEU A 63 -9.64 2.31 18.05
CA LEU A 63 -8.91 3.38 18.72
C LEU A 63 -9.48 3.64 20.12
N ARG A 64 -10.82 3.62 20.30
CA ARG A 64 -11.44 3.74 21.63
C ARG A 64 -11.03 2.59 22.56
N VAL A 65 -10.99 1.36 22.07
CA VAL A 65 -10.53 0.20 22.85
C VAL A 65 -9.06 0.35 23.26
N LEU A 66 -8.19 0.76 22.34
CA LEU A 66 -6.76 0.96 22.59
C LEU A 66 -6.52 2.09 23.62
N MET A 67 -7.31 3.16 23.54
CA MET A 67 -7.30 4.25 24.52
C MET A 67 -7.69 3.76 25.91
N ALA A 68 -8.75 2.95 26.03
CA ALA A 68 -9.17 2.36 27.31
C ALA A 68 -8.09 1.41 27.88
N ARG A 69 -7.29 0.78 27.03
CA ARG A 69 -6.13 -0.04 27.43
C ARG A 69 -4.88 0.78 27.73
N GLN A 70 -4.93 2.10 27.60
CA GLN A 70 -3.84 3.02 27.90
C GLN A 70 -2.53 2.70 27.14
N VAL A 71 -2.62 2.37 25.84
CA VAL A 71 -1.42 2.16 25.03
C VAL A 71 -0.55 3.43 24.99
N ASP A 72 0.79 3.25 25.02
CA ASP A 72 1.74 4.37 25.07
C ASP A 72 1.88 5.08 23.71
N GLY A 73 1.34 4.51 22.65
CA GLY A 73 1.32 5.10 21.31
C GLY A 73 0.67 4.23 20.27
N VAL A 74 0.36 4.85 19.13
CA VAL A 74 -0.31 4.20 18.01
C VAL A 74 0.52 4.37 16.73
N LEU A 75 0.71 3.28 15.99
CA LEU A 75 1.15 3.25 14.61
C LEU A 75 -0.12 3.01 13.77
N LEU A 76 -0.49 3.97 12.93
CA LEU A 76 -1.78 3.97 12.25
C LEU A 76 -1.63 3.94 10.74
N VAL A 77 -2.20 2.90 10.11
CA VAL A 77 -2.51 2.91 8.68
C VAL A 77 -3.93 3.43 8.53
N PRO A 78 -4.17 4.70 8.12
CA PRO A 78 -5.50 5.29 8.12
C PRO A 78 -6.46 4.58 7.14
N ALA A 79 -7.66 4.26 7.59
CA ALA A 79 -8.70 3.64 6.76
C ALA A 79 -9.34 4.61 5.75
N GLY A 80 -8.95 5.89 5.77
CA GLY A 80 -9.44 6.91 4.87
C GLY A 80 -8.78 8.28 5.13
N ASN A 81 -9.41 9.34 4.66
CA ASN A 81 -8.90 10.72 4.75
C ASN A 81 -9.49 11.54 5.92
N SER A 82 -10.21 10.90 6.84
CA SER A 82 -10.83 11.58 7.99
C SER A 82 -9.79 12.09 8.99
N ALA A 83 -10.02 13.29 9.54
CA ALA A 83 -9.23 13.82 10.65
C ALA A 83 -9.71 13.32 12.03
N GLU A 84 -10.81 12.58 12.09
CA GLU A 84 -11.42 12.13 13.35
C GLU A 84 -10.49 11.22 14.18
N PRO A 85 -9.81 10.21 13.63
CA PRO A 85 -8.85 9.37 14.36
C PRO A 85 -7.79 10.19 15.10
N PHE A 86 -7.28 11.21 14.43
CA PHE A 86 -6.22 12.09 14.98
C PHE A 86 -6.75 13.01 16.08
N ARG A 87 -7.98 13.52 15.93
CA ARG A 87 -8.64 14.31 16.98
C ARG A 87 -8.89 13.47 18.22
N LEU A 88 -9.36 12.23 18.02
CA LEU A 88 -9.63 11.27 19.09
C LEU A 88 -8.34 10.96 19.87
N LEU A 89 -7.26 10.54 19.20
CA LEU A 89 -5.98 10.25 19.85
C LEU A 89 -5.39 11.47 20.56
N ARG A 90 -5.50 12.66 19.96
CA ARG A 90 -5.01 13.91 20.55
C ARG A 90 -5.76 14.28 21.83
N SER A 91 -7.08 14.05 21.90
CA SER A 91 -7.88 14.35 23.11
C SER A 91 -7.39 13.60 24.34
N GLN A 92 -6.80 12.42 24.15
CA GLN A 92 -6.21 11.58 25.20
C GLN A 92 -4.68 11.69 25.29
N LYS A 93 -4.08 12.62 24.54
CA LYS A 93 -2.61 12.82 24.47
C LYS A 93 -1.85 11.55 24.05
N ILE A 94 -2.48 10.65 23.29
CA ILE A 94 -1.82 9.46 22.73
C ILE A 94 -1.12 9.87 21.43
N PRO A 95 0.21 9.77 21.38
CA PRO A 95 0.94 10.13 20.17
C PRO A 95 0.79 9.06 19.09
N VAL A 96 0.75 9.50 17.83
CA VAL A 96 0.55 8.66 16.65
C VAL A 96 1.67 8.88 15.63
N VAL A 97 2.11 7.81 14.99
CA VAL A 97 2.89 7.81 13.75
C VAL A 97 2.03 7.19 12.65
N VAL A 98 1.89 7.87 11.55
CA VAL A 98 1.18 7.36 10.37
C VAL A 98 2.11 6.46 9.56
N VAL A 99 1.58 5.33 9.13
CA VAL A 99 2.32 4.31 8.38
C VAL A 99 1.67 4.11 7.01
N ASP A 100 2.49 3.90 5.98
CA ASP A 100 2.06 3.58 4.60
C ASP A 100 1.39 4.73 3.85
N ARG A 101 0.52 5.49 4.50
CA ARG A 101 -0.36 6.49 3.86
C ARG A 101 0.00 7.91 4.28
N ARG A 102 -0.02 8.85 3.34
CA ARG A 102 0.08 10.27 3.70
C ARG A 102 -1.22 10.80 4.31
N VAL A 103 -1.09 11.81 5.16
CA VAL A 103 -2.25 12.50 5.74
C VAL A 103 -2.09 14.01 5.64
N VAL A 104 -3.23 14.71 5.56
CA VAL A 104 -3.26 16.18 5.52
C VAL A 104 -3.10 16.79 6.93
N VAL A 105 -3.17 15.96 7.97
CA VAL A 105 -3.12 16.41 9.36
C VAL A 105 -1.74 16.93 9.73
N ARG A 106 -1.67 18.18 10.19
CA ARG A 106 -0.40 18.81 10.60
C ARG A 106 0.14 18.19 11.90
N ARG A 107 1.47 18.16 12.05
CA ARG A 107 2.21 17.73 13.26
C ARG A 107 2.04 16.23 13.59
N VAL A 108 1.86 15.39 12.59
CA VAL A 108 1.86 13.93 12.73
C VAL A 108 3.05 13.39 11.97
N ASP A 109 3.83 12.51 12.58
CA ASP A 109 4.94 11.84 11.94
C ASP A 109 4.43 10.80 10.93
N GLU A 110 5.15 10.63 9.83
CA GLU A 110 4.80 9.70 8.76
C GLU A 110 6.00 8.85 8.35
N VAL A 111 5.77 7.56 8.12
CA VAL A 111 6.74 6.65 7.50
C VAL A 111 6.03 5.88 6.39
N ARG A 112 6.46 6.04 5.15
CA ARG A 112 5.79 5.47 3.98
C ARG A 112 6.74 5.25 2.80
N CYS A 113 6.28 4.52 1.80
CA CYS A 113 6.92 4.48 0.49
C CYS A 113 6.50 5.69 -0.36
N ASP A 114 7.28 6.01 -1.40
CA ASP A 114 6.88 6.97 -2.43
C ASP A 114 5.95 6.29 -3.44
N SER A 115 4.63 6.32 -3.13
CA SER A 115 3.61 5.68 -3.95
C SER A 115 3.48 6.30 -5.34
N GLU A 116 3.66 7.61 -5.48
CA GLU A 116 3.57 8.29 -6.77
C GLU A 116 4.78 7.95 -7.65
N ALA A 117 5.99 8.07 -7.12
CA ALA A 117 7.21 7.74 -7.88
C ALA A 117 7.25 6.26 -8.27
N GLY A 118 6.81 5.37 -7.37
CA GLY A 118 6.75 3.93 -7.67
C GLY A 118 5.75 3.59 -8.75
N ALA A 119 4.56 4.19 -8.73
CA ALA A 119 3.56 4.01 -9.79
C ALA A 119 4.04 4.57 -11.13
N TYR A 120 4.68 5.73 -11.09
CA TYR A 120 5.34 6.30 -12.28
C TYR A 120 6.33 5.30 -12.89
N SER A 121 7.22 4.72 -12.11
CA SER A 121 8.25 3.78 -12.60
C SER A 121 7.64 2.53 -13.25
N LEU A 122 6.54 1.98 -12.68
CA LEU A 122 5.84 0.83 -13.26
C LEU A 122 5.20 1.17 -14.61
N VAL A 123 4.58 2.35 -14.72
CA VAL A 123 3.90 2.77 -15.96
C VAL A 123 4.91 3.18 -17.01
N ASP A 124 5.99 3.86 -16.63
CA ASP A 124 7.10 4.20 -17.51
C ASP A 124 7.76 2.95 -18.11
N HIS A 125 7.96 1.90 -17.29
CA HIS A 125 8.40 0.59 -17.78
C HIS A 125 7.46 0.03 -18.87
N LEU A 126 6.13 0.09 -18.68
CA LEU A 126 5.18 -0.35 -19.70
C LEU A 126 5.24 0.52 -20.98
N ILE A 127 5.40 1.82 -20.81
CA ILE A 127 5.58 2.76 -21.94
C ILE A 127 6.86 2.44 -22.72
N GLY A 128 7.96 2.14 -22.02
CA GLY A 128 9.22 1.69 -22.60
C GLY A 128 9.10 0.39 -23.40
N LEU A 129 8.18 -0.50 -23.03
CA LEU A 129 7.83 -1.72 -23.77
C LEU A 129 6.91 -1.47 -24.98
N GLY A 130 6.57 -0.22 -25.28
CA GLY A 130 5.75 0.21 -26.41
C GLY A 130 4.27 0.28 -26.16
N HIS A 131 3.80 0.03 -24.92
CA HIS A 131 2.37 0.17 -24.59
C HIS A 131 1.96 1.65 -24.63
N ARG A 132 0.80 1.91 -25.24
CA ARG A 132 0.20 3.26 -25.34
C ARG A 132 -1.23 3.29 -24.80
N ARG A 133 -1.87 2.12 -24.69
CA ARG A 133 -3.21 1.97 -24.11
C ARG A 133 -3.08 1.12 -22.84
N ILE A 134 -2.83 1.79 -21.72
CA ILE A 134 -2.53 1.21 -20.42
C ILE A 134 -3.72 1.49 -19.49
N ALA A 135 -4.28 0.46 -18.88
CA ALA A 135 -5.33 0.64 -17.86
C ALA A 135 -4.74 0.60 -16.45
N VAL A 136 -5.45 1.19 -15.50
CA VAL A 136 -5.13 1.11 -14.07
C VAL A 136 -6.33 0.61 -13.28
N ILE A 137 -6.12 -0.38 -12.39
CA ILE A 137 -7.10 -0.85 -11.42
C ILE A 137 -6.59 -0.50 -10.03
N THR A 138 -7.38 0.27 -9.28
CA THR A 138 -6.94 0.86 -8.01
C THR A 138 -8.00 0.75 -6.92
N GLY A 139 -7.60 1.07 -5.68
CA GLY A 139 -8.48 1.14 -4.52
C GLY A 139 -9.42 2.34 -4.52
N SER A 140 -10.13 2.54 -3.42
CA SER A 140 -11.05 3.67 -3.24
C SER A 140 -10.33 5.02 -3.36
N ARG A 141 -11.01 6.01 -3.94
CA ARG A 141 -10.57 7.42 -3.99
C ARG A 141 -10.39 8.07 -2.60
N ALA A 142 -10.96 7.48 -1.55
CA ALA A 142 -10.80 7.94 -0.19
C ALA A 142 -9.44 7.55 0.43
N ILE A 143 -8.65 6.69 -0.24
CA ILE A 143 -7.39 6.17 0.26
C ILE A 143 -6.23 6.88 -0.43
N ALA A 144 -5.31 7.43 0.36
CA ALA A 144 -4.22 8.25 -0.14
C ALA A 144 -3.32 7.49 -1.15
N THR A 145 -2.98 6.22 -0.88
CA THR A 145 -2.16 5.41 -1.80
C THR A 145 -2.84 5.17 -3.15
N SER A 146 -4.19 5.06 -3.19
CA SER A 146 -4.92 4.98 -4.46
C SER A 146 -4.77 6.26 -5.27
N VAL A 147 -4.89 7.41 -4.61
CA VAL A 147 -4.75 8.73 -5.26
C VAL A 147 -3.33 8.95 -5.76
N ASP A 148 -2.32 8.65 -4.93
CA ASP A 148 -0.91 8.85 -5.26
C ASP A 148 -0.47 7.94 -6.42
N ARG A 149 -0.92 6.67 -6.42
CA ARG A 149 -0.59 5.71 -7.49
C ARG A 149 -1.25 6.07 -8.81
N VAL A 150 -2.48 6.61 -8.78
CA VAL A 150 -3.12 7.16 -9.99
C VAL A 150 -2.40 8.42 -10.46
N ALA A 151 -1.96 9.31 -9.57
CA ALA A 151 -1.17 10.48 -9.95
C ALA A 151 0.14 10.10 -10.65
N GLY A 152 0.85 9.07 -10.16
CA GLY A 152 2.05 8.53 -10.82
C GLY A 152 1.75 7.96 -12.20
N TYR A 153 0.64 7.23 -12.35
CA TYR A 153 0.16 6.73 -13.65
C TYR A 153 -0.14 7.88 -14.63
N GLU A 154 -0.91 8.87 -14.19
CA GLU A 154 -1.27 10.04 -15.02
C GLU A 154 -0.02 10.85 -15.43
N ARG A 155 0.93 11.03 -14.50
CA ARG A 155 2.20 11.69 -14.78
C ARG A 155 3.01 10.97 -15.84
N ALA A 156 3.16 9.65 -15.76
CA ALA A 156 3.90 8.86 -16.74
C ALA A 156 3.29 8.95 -18.15
N LEU A 157 1.95 8.86 -18.24
CA LEU A 157 1.26 9.02 -19.53
C LEU A 157 1.45 10.41 -20.10
N ASN A 158 1.31 11.45 -19.28
CA ASN A 158 1.45 12.84 -19.71
C ASN A 158 2.86 13.14 -20.22
N GLU A 159 3.90 12.74 -19.50
CA GLU A 159 5.30 12.94 -19.91
C GLU A 159 5.64 12.19 -21.21
N ALA A 160 4.99 11.06 -21.47
CA ALA A 160 5.13 10.30 -22.73
C ALA A 160 4.22 10.81 -23.87
N GLY A 161 3.44 11.89 -23.65
CA GLY A 161 2.51 12.42 -24.64
C GLY A 161 1.33 11.49 -24.96
N ILE A 162 0.97 10.58 -24.03
CA ILE A 162 -0.14 9.65 -24.18
C ILE A 162 -1.41 10.28 -23.57
N PRO A 163 -2.50 10.47 -24.34
CA PRO A 163 -3.73 11.03 -23.81
C PRO A 163 -4.32 10.16 -22.71
N LEU A 164 -4.74 10.80 -21.61
CA LEU A 164 -5.46 10.13 -20.54
C LEU A 164 -6.86 9.74 -21.01
N ASP A 165 -7.20 8.46 -20.88
CA ASP A 165 -8.56 7.93 -21.12
C ASP A 165 -9.21 7.56 -19.78
N PRO A 166 -10.17 8.34 -19.25
CA PRO A 166 -10.83 8.02 -17.98
C PRO A 166 -11.53 6.66 -17.97
N ALA A 167 -11.87 6.11 -19.14
CA ALA A 167 -12.45 4.78 -19.26
C ALA A 167 -11.47 3.65 -18.91
N LEU A 168 -10.18 3.95 -18.80
CA LEU A 168 -9.14 2.99 -18.41
C LEU A 168 -8.79 3.04 -16.92
N ILE A 169 -9.40 3.95 -16.15
CA ILE A 169 -9.19 4.04 -14.70
C ILE A 169 -10.35 3.35 -14.00
N ARG A 170 -10.07 2.30 -13.24
CA ARG A 170 -11.06 1.51 -12.50
C ARG A 170 -10.80 1.54 -11.01
N TYR A 171 -11.81 1.94 -10.25
CA TYR A 171 -11.79 1.99 -8.78
C TYR A 171 -12.60 0.84 -8.20
N ASP A 172 -12.05 0.19 -7.17
CA ASP A 172 -12.74 -0.82 -6.38
C ASP A 172 -12.14 -0.89 -4.96
N ARG A 173 -12.34 -2.00 -4.24
CA ARG A 173 -11.60 -2.31 -3.02
C ARG A 173 -10.25 -2.96 -3.38
N PHE A 174 -9.26 -2.83 -2.51
CA PHE A 174 -8.01 -3.58 -2.59
C PHE A 174 -8.27 -5.06 -2.28
N SER A 175 -8.84 -5.80 -3.22
CA SER A 175 -9.23 -7.19 -3.03
C SER A 175 -9.14 -8.00 -4.33
N LEU A 176 -9.00 -9.33 -4.20
CA LEU A 176 -9.04 -10.27 -5.33
C LEU A 176 -10.33 -10.11 -6.15
N ALA A 177 -11.48 -10.03 -5.46
CA ALA A 177 -12.78 -9.89 -6.14
C ALA A 177 -12.90 -8.56 -6.90
N GLY A 178 -12.38 -7.45 -6.31
CA GLY A 178 -12.33 -6.15 -6.96
C GLY A 178 -11.46 -6.17 -8.21
N GLY A 179 -10.26 -6.74 -8.11
CA GLY A 179 -9.34 -6.90 -9.25
C GLY A 179 -9.96 -7.71 -10.39
N SER A 180 -10.58 -8.87 -10.07
CA SER A 180 -11.23 -9.73 -11.07
C SER A 180 -12.39 -9.02 -11.76
N ARG A 181 -13.30 -8.40 -11.02
CA ARG A 181 -14.45 -7.68 -11.57
C ARG A 181 -14.02 -6.55 -12.50
N ARG A 182 -13.09 -5.70 -12.07
CA ARG A 182 -12.64 -4.56 -12.87
C ARG A 182 -11.82 -4.97 -14.08
N MET A 183 -11.09 -6.09 -13.99
CA MET A 183 -10.40 -6.65 -15.15
C MET A 183 -11.39 -7.15 -16.19
N ALA A 184 -12.46 -7.86 -15.79
CA ALA A 184 -13.51 -8.31 -16.70
C ALA A 184 -14.17 -7.13 -17.44
N GLU A 185 -14.43 -6.01 -16.76
CA GLU A 185 -14.94 -4.79 -17.40
C GLU A 185 -13.95 -4.22 -18.43
N LEU A 186 -12.65 -4.19 -18.11
CA LEU A 186 -11.61 -3.71 -19.03
C LEU A 186 -11.46 -4.60 -20.26
N LEU A 187 -11.70 -5.90 -20.14
CA LEU A 187 -11.69 -6.83 -21.26
C LEU A 187 -12.84 -6.60 -22.26
N ALA A 188 -13.95 -6.01 -21.80
CA ALA A 188 -15.10 -5.69 -22.63
C ALA A 188 -14.96 -4.35 -23.40
N ILE A 189 -13.94 -3.53 -23.08
CA ILE A 189 -13.71 -2.24 -23.76
C ILE A 189 -13.11 -2.46 -25.15
N SER A 190 -13.58 -1.69 -26.14
CA SER A 190 -13.01 -1.66 -27.48
C SER A 190 -12.53 -0.23 -27.83
N PRO A 191 -11.28 -0.03 -28.27
CA PRO A 191 -10.21 -1.02 -28.31
C PRO A 191 -9.75 -1.42 -26.90
N ARG A 192 -9.33 -2.70 -26.76
CA ARG A 192 -8.87 -3.26 -25.48
C ARG A 192 -7.53 -2.63 -25.04
N PRO A 193 -7.28 -2.43 -23.74
CA PRO A 193 -5.94 -2.06 -23.26
C PRO A 193 -4.93 -3.17 -23.55
N THR A 194 -3.67 -2.81 -23.77
CA THR A 194 -2.56 -3.77 -24.01
C THR A 194 -1.75 -4.05 -22.77
N ALA A 195 -1.92 -3.24 -21.73
CA ALA A 195 -1.29 -3.42 -20.43
C ALA A 195 -2.21 -2.93 -19.31
N VAL A 196 -2.01 -3.50 -18.12
CA VAL A 196 -2.73 -3.13 -16.91
C VAL A 196 -1.75 -2.91 -15.77
N PHE A 197 -1.91 -1.79 -15.09
CA PHE A 197 -1.29 -1.51 -13.79
C PHE A 197 -2.31 -1.81 -12.68
N ALA A 198 -2.05 -2.86 -11.91
CA ALA A 198 -2.80 -3.19 -10.69
C ALA A 198 -2.11 -2.52 -9.50
N THR A 199 -2.82 -1.66 -8.76
CA THR A 199 -2.19 -0.83 -7.76
C THR A 199 -1.93 -1.52 -6.42
N ASN A 200 -2.20 -2.81 -6.28
CA ASN A 200 -1.66 -3.67 -5.23
C ASN A 200 -1.69 -5.15 -5.65
N ASN A 201 -1.03 -5.99 -4.86
CA ASN A 201 -0.92 -7.43 -5.09
C ASN A 201 -2.28 -8.14 -5.18
N PHE A 202 -3.25 -7.86 -4.29
CA PHE A 202 -4.58 -8.51 -4.34
C PHE A 202 -5.35 -8.15 -5.61
N ILE A 203 -5.32 -6.88 -6.03
CA ILE A 203 -5.90 -6.46 -7.31
C ILE A 203 -5.21 -7.20 -8.45
N ALA A 204 -3.87 -7.31 -8.42
CA ALA A 204 -3.11 -7.98 -9.48
C ALA A 204 -3.47 -9.46 -9.62
N TYR A 205 -3.57 -10.20 -8.51
CA TYR A 205 -3.98 -11.60 -8.55
C TYR A 205 -5.43 -11.77 -9.00
N GLY A 206 -6.32 -10.86 -8.60
CA GLY A 206 -7.68 -10.83 -9.11
C GLY A 206 -7.74 -10.57 -10.61
N ALA A 207 -6.98 -9.61 -11.11
CA ALA A 207 -6.87 -9.30 -12.53
C ALA A 207 -6.25 -10.46 -13.33
N LEU A 208 -5.18 -11.08 -12.81
CA LEU A 208 -4.55 -12.24 -13.42
C LEU A 208 -5.52 -13.42 -13.56
N ARG A 209 -6.31 -13.68 -12.51
CA ARG A 209 -7.37 -14.69 -12.54
C ARG A 209 -8.39 -14.42 -13.65
N ALA A 210 -8.91 -13.19 -13.77
CA ALA A 210 -9.87 -12.84 -14.82
C ALA A 210 -9.27 -12.95 -16.23
N LEU A 211 -7.98 -12.61 -16.39
CA LEU A 211 -7.25 -12.78 -17.66
C LEU A 211 -7.15 -14.26 -18.05
N LEU A 212 -6.81 -15.13 -17.10
CA LEU A 212 -6.71 -16.57 -17.31
C LEU A 212 -8.09 -17.18 -17.66
N GLU A 213 -9.15 -16.81 -16.94
CA GLU A 213 -10.52 -17.25 -17.19
C GLU A 213 -11.02 -16.83 -18.60
N ALA A 214 -10.58 -15.65 -19.07
CA ALA A 214 -10.86 -15.14 -20.41
C ALA A 214 -9.94 -15.69 -21.52
N GLY A 215 -9.00 -16.58 -21.20
CA GLY A 215 -8.02 -17.12 -22.13
C GLY A 215 -7.00 -16.12 -22.65
N VAL A 216 -6.84 -14.96 -21.99
CA VAL A 216 -5.88 -13.92 -22.38
C VAL A 216 -4.48 -14.24 -21.82
N ARG A 217 -3.52 -14.35 -22.69
CA ARG A 217 -2.15 -14.73 -22.34
C ARG A 217 -1.35 -13.54 -21.86
N VAL A 218 -0.84 -13.63 -20.63
CA VAL A 218 0.09 -12.64 -20.04
C VAL A 218 1.53 -13.16 -20.27
N PRO A 219 2.48 -12.34 -20.71
CA PRO A 219 2.34 -10.95 -21.20
C PRO A 219 1.96 -10.84 -22.68
N ARG A 220 1.81 -11.98 -23.40
CA ARG A 220 1.75 -12.01 -24.87
C ARG A 220 0.64 -11.15 -25.48
N GLU A 221 -0.52 -11.08 -24.85
CA GLU A 221 -1.69 -10.32 -25.31
C GLU A 221 -1.99 -9.15 -24.43
N MET A 222 -1.59 -9.21 -23.15
CA MET A 222 -1.73 -8.12 -22.19
C MET A 222 -0.62 -8.22 -21.14
N SER A 223 0.13 -7.15 -20.95
CA SER A 223 1.08 -7.03 -19.85
C SER A 223 0.34 -6.68 -18.55
N LEU A 224 0.82 -7.23 -17.42
CA LEU A 224 0.30 -6.95 -16.09
C LEU A 224 1.46 -6.59 -15.16
N VAL A 225 1.38 -5.42 -14.51
CA VAL A 225 2.33 -5.01 -13.48
C VAL A 225 1.60 -4.66 -12.19
N THR A 226 2.29 -4.78 -11.06
CA THR A 226 1.66 -4.57 -9.75
C THR A 226 2.48 -3.65 -8.85
N PHE A 227 1.80 -2.93 -7.97
CA PHE A 227 2.37 -2.40 -6.75
C PHE A 227 2.28 -3.49 -5.68
N ASP A 228 3.23 -3.55 -4.78
CA ASP A 228 3.45 -4.59 -3.78
C ASP A 228 3.87 -5.95 -4.37
N ASP A 229 5.05 -6.36 -4.00
CA ASP A 229 5.54 -7.71 -4.24
C ASP A 229 5.07 -8.67 -3.13
N LEU A 230 5.14 -9.95 -3.39
CA LEU A 230 4.97 -10.96 -2.36
C LEU A 230 6.29 -11.16 -1.60
N PRO A 231 6.23 -11.54 -0.31
CA PRO A 231 7.42 -11.87 0.44
C PRO A 231 8.24 -12.97 -0.23
N GLU A 232 9.55 -12.89 -0.10
CA GLU A 232 10.47 -13.92 -0.58
C GLU A 232 10.10 -15.29 -0.01
N GLY A 233 10.14 -16.32 -0.86
CA GLY A 233 9.78 -17.69 -0.49
C GLY A 233 8.29 -18.04 -0.58
N TRP A 234 7.41 -17.10 -0.87
CA TRP A 234 5.98 -17.41 -1.09
C TRP A 234 5.72 -18.08 -2.44
N HIS A 235 6.61 -17.91 -3.40
CA HIS A 235 6.60 -18.57 -4.71
C HIS A 235 8.03 -18.96 -5.09
N GLU A 236 8.22 -20.18 -5.61
CA GLU A 236 9.50 -20.62 -6.15
C GLU A 236 9.94 -19.79 -7.36
N ASP A 237 8.97 -19.28 -8.13
CA ASP A 237 9.17 -18.53 -9.37
C ASP A 237 8.18 -17.35 -9.44
N PRO A 238 8.51 -16.22 -8.82
CA PRO A 238 7.67 -15.03 -8.85
C PRO A 238 7.46 -14.53 -10.26
N TYR A 239 6.20 -14.36 -10.66
CA TYR A 239 5.82 -14.10 -12.05
C TYR A 239 5.56 -12.62 -12.36
N LEU A 240 4.98 -11.88 -11.39
CA LEU A 240 4.55 -10.50 -11.61
C LEU A 240 5.72 -9.53 -11.56
N THR A 241 5.82 -8.67 -12.58
CA THR A 241 6.63 -7.44 -12.51
C THR A 241 6.00 -6.53 -11.46
N ALA A 242 6.79 -6.15 -10.45
CA ALA A 242 6.28 -5.49 -9.26
C ALA A 242 7.15 -4.30 -8.83
N LEU A 243 6.54 -3.33 -8.18
CA LEU A 243 7.24 -2.40 -7.31
C LEU A 243 7.21 -2.95 -5.88
N ALA A 244 8.34 -3.44 -5.41
CA ALA A 244 8.50 -3.93 -4.05
C ALA A 244 8.67 -2.76 -3.08
N GLN A 245 7.78 -2.66 -2.09
CA GLN A 245 7.92 -1.72 -1.00
C GLN A 245 8.79 -2.32 0.12
N PRO A 246 9.64 -1.53 0.81
CA PRO A 246 10.41 -1.99 1.95
C PRO A 246 9.54 -2.10 3.22
N ALA A 247 8.53 -2.99 3.19
CA ALA A 247 7.47 -3.09 4.19
C ALA A 247 8.01 -3.31 5.61
N TYR A 248 8.98 -4.21 5.77
CA TYR A 248 9.65 -4.45 7.06
C TYR A 248 10.30 -3.16 7.58
N GLU A 249 11.07 -2.46 6.75
CA GLU A 249 11.74 -1.21 7.11
C GLU A 249 10.75 -0.08 7.44
N ILE A 250 9.64 0.00 6.73
CA ILE A 250 8.55 0.95 7.04
C ILE A 250 8.07 0.70 8.48
N GLY A 251 7.79 -0.55 8.83
CA GLY A 251 7.35 -0.93 10.17
C GLY A 251 8.40 -0.63 11.24
N ARG A 252 9.64 -1.06 11.00
CA ARG A 252 10.77 -0.86 11.90
C ARG A 252 11.01 0.63 12.19
N ARG A 253 11.10 1.46 11.13
CA ARG A 253 11.33 2.91 11.26
C ARG A 253 10.17 3.63 11.96
N ALA A 254 8.93 3.21 11.70
CA ALA A 254 7.76 3.79 12.37
C ALA A 254 7.77 3.50 13.88
N ALA A 255 8.11 2.27 14.27
CA ALA A 255 8.21 1.88 15.68
C ALA A 255 9.40 2.59 16.36
N GLU A 256 10.57 2.63 15.74
CA GLU A 256 11.73 3.35 16.25
C GLU A 256 11.40 4.81 16.51
N LEU A 257 10.85 5.52 15.51
CA LEU A 257 10.47 6.92 15.63
C LEU A 257 9.46 7.13 16.77
N ARG A 258 8.49 6.22 16.91
CA ARG A 258 7.51 6.29 18.01
C ARG A 258 8.18 6.13 19.37
N LEU A 259 9.06 5.15 19.52
CA LEU A 259 9.75 4.84 20.76
C LEU A 259 10.78 5.93 21.13
N GLU A 260 11.45 6.53 20.16
CA GLU A 260 12.33 7.71 20.36
C GLU A 260 11.54 8.92 20.87
N ARG A 261 10.34 9.15 20.35
CA ARG A 261 9.44 10.18 20.87
C ARG A 261 9.04 9.92 22.33
N LEU A 262 8.77 8.66 22.66
CA LEU A 262 8.48 8.25 24.06
C LEU A 262 9.66 8.46 24.99
N ALA A 263 10.87 8.20 24.52
CA ALA A 263 12.09 8.37 25.29
C ALA A 263 12.53 9.86 25.41
N GLY A 264 11.89 10.76 24.65
CA GLY A 264 12.30 12.18 24.60
C GLY A 264 13.57 12.45 23.80
N VAL A 265 14.02 11.47 23.00
CA VAL A 265 15.26 11.54 22.21
C VAL A 265 15.02 12.14 20.82
N ALA A 266 13.84 11.90 20.23
CA ALA A 266 13.50 12.40 18.91
C ALA A 266 13.32 13.92 18.88
N GLN A 267 13.74 14.54 17.77
CA GLN A 267 13.56 15.98 17.56
C GLN A 267 12.09 16.39 17.64
N PRO A 268 11.74 17.57 18.21
CA PRO A 268 10.34 17.97 18.38
C PRO A 268 9.61 18.27 17.09
N LYS A 269 10.31 18.47 15.95
CA LYS A 269 9.70 18.70 14.64
C LYS A 269 9.09 17.42 14.07
N ARG A 270 7.95 17.58 13.33
CA ARG A 270 7.35 16.52 12.51
C ARG A 270 8.43 15.90 11.60
N GLN A 271 8.44 14.59 11.51
CA GLN A 271 9.27 13.85 10.57
C GLN A 271 8.38 13.17 9.53
N VAL A 272 8.79 13.25 8.26
CA VAL A 272 8.20 12.50 7.15
C VAL A 272 9.34 11.68 6.53
N ILE A 273 9.31 10.38 6.76
CA ILE A 273 10.31 9.45 6.26
C ILE A 273 9.71 8.74 5.05
N ILE A 274 10.31 8.98 3.89
CA ILE A 274 9.91 8.36 2.64
C ILE A 274 11.00 7.36 2.25
N LEU A 275 10.63 6.09 2.12
CA LEU A 275 11.53 5.02 1.72
C LEU A 275 11.28 4.68 0.25
N PRO A 276 12.34 4.49 -0.56
CA PRO A 276 12.17 4.12 -1.96
C PRO A 276 11.64 2.69 -2.08
N GLY A 277 10.81 2.45 -3.10
CA GLY A 277 10.48 1.11 -3.57
C GLY A 277 11.46 0.67 -4.66
N GLU A 278 11.52 -0.62 -4.93
CA GLU A 278 12.35 -1.23 -5.95
C GLU A 278 11.49 -1.81 -7.07
N LEU A 279 11.79 -1.44 -8.32
CA LEU A 279 11.15 -2.04 -9.50
C LEU A 279 11.81 -3.37 -9.84
N ILE A 280 11.06 -4.46 -9.73
CA ILE A 280 11.50 -5.81 -10.02
C ILE A 280 10.82 -6.28 -11.30
N ILE A 281 11.56 -6.36 -12.39
CA ILE A 281 11.03 -6.77 -13.71
C ILE A 281 11.02 -8.30 -13.79
N ARG A 282 9.85 -8.83 -14.16
CA ARG A 282 9.60 -10.26 -14.31
C ARG A 282 8.80 -10.57 -15.59
N ARG A 283 8.27 -11.79 -15.70
CA ARG A 283 7.67 -12.32 -16.94
C ARG A 283 6.25 -11.85 -17.24
N SER A 284 5.58 -11.13 -16.34
CA SER A 284 4.21 -10.65 -16.56
C SER A 284 4.11 -9.38 -17.41
N SER A 285 5.26 -8.77 -17.72
CA SER A 285 5.34 -7.64 -18.66
C SER A 285 6.25 -7.98 -19.85
N GLY A 286 5.91 -7.50 -21.03
CA GLY A 286 6.65 -7.73 -22.26
C GLY A 286 6.28 -6.74 -23.36
N PRO A 287 6.99 -6.71 -24.48
CA PRO A 287 6.74 -5.77 -25.58
C PRO A 287 5.31 -5.90 -26.13
N VAL A 288 4.71 -4.76 -26.48
CA VAL A 288 3.43 -4.75 -27.19
C VAL A 288 3.56 -5.49 -28.52
N ARG A 289 2.68 -6.44 -28.78
CA ARG A 289 2.63 -7.06 -30.10
C ARG A 289 1.89 -6.13 -31.06
N THR A 290 2.62 -5.61 -32.03
CA THR A 290 1.98 -5.07 -33.22
C THR A 290 1.43 -6.25 -34.02
N SER A 291 0.09 -6.30 -34.20
CA SER A 291 -0.46 -7.22 -35.21
C SER A 291 0.27 -6.98 -36.52
N PRO A 292 0.74 -8.04 -37.24
CA PRO A 292 1.26 -7.83 -38.55
C PRO A 292 0.20 -7.09 -39.37
N ARG A 293 0.57 -5.93 -39.95
CA ARG A 293 -0.27 -5.28 -40.94
C ARG A 293 -0.58 -6.35 -42.01
N SER A 294 -1.87 -6.64 -42.22
CA SER A 294 -2.30 -7.39 -43.38
C SER A 294 -1.72 -6.65 -44.58
N VAL A 295 -0.73 -7.27 -45.24
CA VAL A 295 -0.28 -6.81 -46.55
C VAL A 295 -1.48 -6.98 -47.46
N PRO A 296 -1.96 -5.94 -48.13
CA PRO A 296 -3.01 -6.14 -49.12
C PRO A 296 -2.42 -7.00 -50.21
N ASP A 297 -3.04 -8.17 -50.46
CA ASP A 297 -2.78 -8.96 -51.65
C ASP A 297 -3.07 -8.10 -52.88
N ASN A 298 -2.03 -7.89 -53.71
CA ASN A 298 -2.13 -7.25 -54.99
C ASN A 298 -2.77 -8.20 -56.02
#